data_c33d48c1fffd05bbdde512a051886644
#
_entry.id   c33d48c1fffd05bbdde512a051886644
#
_cell.length_a   1.000
_cell.length_b   1.000
_cell.length_c   1.000
_cell.angle_alpha   90.00
_cell.angle_beta   90.00
_cell.angle_gamma   90.00
#
_symmetry.space_group_name_H-M   'P 1'
#
loop_
_entity.id
_entity.type
_entity.pdbx_description
1 polymer ?
#
loop_
_entity_poly.entity_id
_entity_poly.type
_entity_poly.pdbx_seq_one_letter_code
_entity_poly.pdbx_strand_id
1 'polypeptide(L)'
;MCGIVGYVGPKDCSEVLVNALTKLEYRGYDSAGIAVFDNGEIKTVKTKGKLQDLKDKLAEVGTPKGHVGIGHTRWATHGEPSDVNSHPHSGARVTIVHNGIIENYMELKDFLISKGRTFLSDTDTEVVAQLLDYKYNGSPLETIDSVMAELKGSFALGIMFKDFPDRVFAVRRESPLIVGVAEGECFIASDVPAILQYTRDYYLLDHDEIVTLSPDGVSSVSYTHLR
;
A
#
# COMPACT_ATOMS: atom_id res chain seq x y z
N MET A 1 -14.94 -2.78 -5.45
CA MET A 1 -13.91 -3.15 -4.44
C MET A 1 -12.54 -2.85 -5.04
N CYS A 2 -11.65 -2.27 -4.25
CA CYS A 2 -10.31 -1.89 -4.71
C CYS A 2 -9.36 -3.08 -4.83
N GLY A 3 -8.23 -2.88 -5.53
CA GLY A 3 -7.17 -3.89 -5.67
C GLY A 3 -5.84 -3.38 -5.08
N ILE A 4 -5.22 -4.17 -4.21
CA ILE A 4 -3.86 -3.94 -3.68
C ILE A 4 -2.91 -4.97 -4.28
N VAL A 5 -1.70 -4.53 -4.59
CA VAL A 5 -0.54 -5.37 -4.88
C VAL A 5 0.70 -4.75 -4.22
N GLY A 6 1.58 -5.59 -3.70
CA GLY A 6 2.94 -5.22 -3.29
C GLY A 6 3.93 -6.27 -3.75
N TYR A 7 5.16 -5.87 -3.98
CA TYR A 7 6.22 -6.72 -4.51
C TYR A 7 7.58 -6.38 -3.89
N VAL A 8 8.32 -7.42 -3.58
CA VAL A 8 9.75 -7.38 -3.28
C VAL A 8 10.41 -8.54 -4.03
N GLY A 9 11.41 -8.26 -4.87
CA GLY A 9 12.10 -9.30 -5.62
C GLY A 9 13.02 -8.74 -6.71
N PRO A 10 13.69 -9.60 -7.51
CA PRO A 10 14.73 -9.19 -8.46
C PRO A 10 14.20 -8.57 -9.75
N LYS A 11 12.89 -8.73 -10.06
CA LYS A 11 12.31 -8.23 -11.31
C LYS A 11 12.07 -6.70 -11.26
N ASP A 12 11.80 -6.09 -12.43
CA ASP A 12 11.32 -4.70 -12.50
C ASP A 12 9.96 -4.60 -11.78
N CYS A 13 9.95 -3.93 -10.64
CA CYS A 13 8.79 -3.82 -9.77
C CYS A 13 7.61 -3.15 -10.46
N SER A 14 7.84 -2.11 -11.27
CA SER A 14 6.78 -1.41 -11.97
C SER A 14 6.04 -2.33 -12.94
N GLU A 15 6.76 -3.19 -13.68
CA GLU A 15 6.17 -4.17 -14.58
C GLU A 15 5.34 -5.20 -13.79
N VAL A 16 5.90 -5.75 -12.71
CA VAL A 16 5.19 -6.72 -11.86
C VAL A 16 3.90 -6.12 -11.30
N LEU A 17 3.97 -4.90 -10.74
CA LEU A 17 2.80 -4.22 -10.17
C LEU A 17 1.72 -3.98 -11.21
N VAL A 18 2.07 -3.41 -12.38
CA VAL A 18 1.10 -3.13 -13.45
C VAL A 18 0.45 -4.40 -13.98
N ASN A 19 1.23 -5.47 -14.18
CA ASN A 19 0.71 -6.76 -14.62
C ASN A 19 -0.24 -7.38 -13.59
N ALA A 20 0.10 -7.32 -12.31
CA ALA A 20 -0.73 -7.83 -11.24
C ALA A 20 -2.03 -6.99 -11.07
N LEU A 21 -1.93 -5.65 -11.13
CA LEU A 21 -3.10 -4.77 -11.10
C LEU A 21 -4.05 -5.00 -12.29
N THR A 22 -3.52 -5.36 -13.48
CA THR A 22 -4.35 -5.73 -14.63
C THR A 22 -5.28 -6.91 -14.30
N LYS A 23 -4.84 -7.84 -13.45
CA LYS A 23 -5.67 -8.97 -12.99
C LYS A 23 -6.69 -8.58 -11.93
N LEU A 24 -6.59 -7.40 -11.35
CA LEU A 24 -7.50 -6.86 -10.34
C LEU A 24 -8.44 -5.76 -10.88
N GLU A 25 -8.34 -5.38 -12.14
CA GLU A 25 -9.13 -4.28 -12.72
C GLU A 25 -10.64 -4.52 -12.60
N TYR A 26 -11.09 -5.78 -12.59
CA TYR A 26 -12.51 -6.12 -12.34
C TYR A 26 -13.01 -5.68 -10.95
N ARG A 27 -12.09 -5.36 -10.01
CA ARG A 27 -12.40 -4.91 -8.65
C ARG A 27 -12.54 -3.39 -8.54
N GLY A 28 -11.86 -2.63 -9.40
CA GLY A 28 -11.88 -1.17 -9.37
C GLY A 28 -11.12 -0.57 -10.55
N TYR A 29 -11.65 0.53 -11.10
CA TYR A 29 -11.11 1.13 -12.33
C TYR A 29 -11.37 2.64 -12.44
N ASP A 30 -11.65 3.33 -11.35
CA ASP A 30 -11.84 4.80 -11.37
C ASP A 30 -10.52 5.57 -11.26
N SER A 31 -9.52 4.94 -10.69
CA SER A 31 -8.16 5.45 -10.63
C SER A 31 -7.17 4.33 -10.32
N ALA A 32 -5.91 4.53 -10.69
CA ALA A 32 -4.83 3.59 -10.43
C ALA A 32 -3.52 4.31 -10.14
N GLY A 33 -2.61 3.62 -9.44
CA GLY A 33 -1.27 4.14 -9.20
C GLY A 33 -0.33 3.11 -8.60
N ILE A 34 0.95 3.41 -8.72
CA ILE A 34 2.05 2.64 -8.14
C ILE A 34 3.01 3.57 -7.39
N ALA A 35 3.67 3.03 -6.38
CA ALA A 35 4.83 3.63 -5.74
C ALA A 35 5.97 2.61 -5.74
N VAL A 36 7.14 3.02 -6.21
CA VAL A 36 8.32 2.17 -6.35
C VAL A 36 9.51 2.86 -5.72
N PHE A 37 10.33 2.10 -5.00
CA PHE A 37 11.59 2.59 -4.47
C PHE A 37 12.62 2.65 -5.60
N ASP A 38 12.98 3.86 -6.02
CA ASP A 38 13.85 4.14 -7.16
C ASP A 38 14.91 5.18 -6.78
N ASN A 39 16.20 4.80 -6.87
CA ASN A 39 17.34 5.68 -6.62
C ASN A 39 17.28 6.44 -5.27
N GLY A 40 16.93 5.75 -4.19
CA GLY A 40 16.91 6.33 -2.83
C GLY A 40 15.63 7.07 -2.45
N GLU A 41 14.63 7.07 -3.33
CA GLU A 41 13.34 7.73 -3.10
C GLU A 41 12.17 6.83 -3.47
N ILE A 42 11.02 7.06 -2.83
CA ILE A 42 9.76 6.44 -3.23
C ILE A 42 9.12 7.32 -4.31
N LYS A 43 9.16 6.86 -5.56
CA LYS A 43 8.53 7.53 -6.69
C LYS A 43 7.11 7.02 -6.89
N THR A 44 6.16 7.94 -6.87
CA THR A 44 4.73 7.64 -7.05
C THR A 44 4.24 8.17 -8.39
N VAL A 45 3.59 7.30 -9.17
CA VAL A 45 2.84 7.66 -10.37
C VAL A 45 1.42 7.17 -10.20
N LYS A 46 0.46 8.08 -10.30
CA LYS A 46 -0.95 7.79 -10.10
C LYS A 46 -1.82 8.68 -11.00
N THR A 47 -2.99 8.19 -11.36
CA THR A 47 -3.91 8.92 -12.24
C THR A 47 -5.36 8.49 -12.02
N LYS A 48 -6.27 9.41 -12.27
CA LYS A 48 -7.68 9.11 -12.50
C LYS A 48 -7.83 8.30 -13.78
N GLY A 49 -8.80 7.40 -13.80
CA GLY A 49 -9.14 6.58 -14.96
C GLY A 49 -8.75 5.12 -14.80
N LYS A 50 -8.76 4.40 -15.90
CA LYS A 50 -8.46 2.97 -15.95
C LYS A 50 -6.96 2.70 -15.83
N LEU A 51 -6.61 1.43 -15.68
CA LEU A 51 -5.21 1.02 -15.64
C LEU A 51 -4.44 1.38 -16.94
N GLN A 52 -5.15 1.49 -18.07
CA GLN A 52 -4.52 1.96 -19.32
C GLN A 52 -4.03 3.41 -19.18
N ASP A 53 -4.81 4.29 -18.52
CA ASP A 53 -4.40 5.68 -18.28
C ASP A 53 -3.13 5.75 -17.41
N LEU A 54 -3.00 4.82 -16.43
CA LEU A 54 -1.75 4.69 -15.66
C LEU A 54 -0.57 4.25 -16.53
N LYS A 55 -0.77 3.29 -17.44
CA LYS A 55 0.28 2.83 -18.37
C LYS A 55 0.74 3.96 -19.29
N ASP A 56 -0.19 4.74 -19.81
CA ASP A 56 0.09 5.87 -20.69
C ASP A 56 0.86 6.97 -19.92
N LYS A 57 0.44 7.26 -18.69
CA LYS A 57 1.13 8.21 -17.82
C LYS A 57 2.55 7.76 -17.45
N LEU A 58 2.74 6.47 -17.15
CA LEU A 58 4.07 5.89 -16.89
C LEU A 58 5.00 6.02 -18.11
N ALA A 59 4.47 5.85 -19.32
CA ALA A 59 5.24 6.05 -20.55
C ALA A 59 5.62 7.54 -20.78
N GLU A 60 4.74 8.46 -20.39
CA GLU A 60 4.94 9.91 -20.51
C GLU A 60 5.97 10.44 -19.50
N VAL A 61 5.80 10.14 -18.21
CA VAL A 61 6.63 10.72 -17.13
C VAL A 61 7.90 9.92 -16.85
N GLY A 62 8.03 8.73 -17.43
CA GLY A 62 9.09 7.78 -17.15
C GLY A 62 8.70 6.79 -16.05
N THR A 63 8.82 5.50 -16.38
CA THR A 63 8.49 4.41 -15.44
C THR A 63 9.57 4.31 -14.36
N PRO A 64 9.21 4.40 -13.06
CA PRO A 64 10.14 4.20 -11.95
C PRO A 64 10.81 2.82 -12.04
N LYS A 65 12.11 2.76 -11.73
CA LYS A 65 12.91 1.54 -11.81
C LYS A 65 13.35 1.09 -10.44
N GLY A 66 12.96 -0.11 -10.05
CA GLY A 66 13.30 -0.65 -8.74
C GLY A 66 12.79 -2.07 -8.53
N HIS A 67 12.99 -2.56 -7.32
CA HIS A 67 12.74 -3.95 -6.93
C HIS A 67 11.69 -4.08 -5.83
N VAL A 68 11.23 -2.95 -5.29
CA VAL A 68 10.32 -2.87 -4.16
C VAL A 68 9.25 -1.83 -4.46
N GLY A 69 7.98 -2.18 -4.26
CA GLY A 69 6.90 -1.24 -4.49
C GLY A 69 5.53 -1.79 -4.12
N ILE A 70 4.57 -0.87 -4.16
CA ILE A 70 3.14 -1.11 -3.93
C ILE A 70 2.30 -0.48 -5.04
N GLY A 71 1.14 -1.04 -5.31
CA GLY A 71 0.23 -0.55 -6.32
C GLY A 71 -1.22 -0.75 -5.94
N HIS A 72 -2.09 0.03 -6.58
CA HIS A 72 -3.51 0.07 -6.27
C HIS A 72 -4.38 0.37 -7.49
N THR A 73 -5.55 -0.28 -7.55
CA THR A 73 -6.68 0.12 -8.38
C THR A 73 -7.86 0.48 -7.48
N ARG A 74 -8.44 1.65 -7.68
CA ARG A 74 -9.45 2.21 -6.79
C ARG A 74 -10.87 2.04 -7.34
N TRP A 75 -11.79 1.82 -6.41
CA TRP A 75 -13.21 2.10 -6.55
C TRP A 75 -13.56 3.10 -5.46
N ALA A 76 -13.89 4.33 -5.85
CA ALA A 76 -14.04 5.45 -4.92
C ALA A 76 -15.10 5.18 -3.86
N THR A 77 -14.72 5.40 -2.59
CA THR A 77 -15.62 5.42 -1.42
C THR A 77 -15.63 6.79 -0.77
N HIS A 78 -14.44 7.41 -0.60
CA HIS A 78 -14.24 8.75 -0.04
C HIS A 78 -13.45 9.61 -1.03
N GLY A 79 -13.96 10.79 -1.35
CA GLY A 79 -13.39 11.70 -2.35
C GLY A 79 -13.66 11.29 -3.79
N GLU A 80 -13.98 12.26 -4.65
CA GLU A 80 -14.21 12.02 -6.07
C GLU A 80 -12.98 11.45 -6.78
N PRO A 81 -13.15 10.66 -7.87
CA PRO A 81 -12.03 10.21 -8.68
C PRO A 81 -11.22 11.39 -9.23
N SER A 82 -9.97 11.49 -8.79
CA SER A 82 -9.00 12.51 -9.22
C SER A 82 -7.58 11.97 -9.04
N ASP A 83 -6.59 12.61 -9.66
CA ASP A 83 -5.19 12.24 -9.47
C ASP A 83 -4.77 12.38 -8.00
N VAL A 84 -5.28 13.40 -7.31
CA VAL A 84 -4.96 13.66 -5.89
C VAL A 84 -5.53 12.58 -5.00
N ASN A 85 -6.79 12.18 -5.22
CA ASN A 85 -7.50 11.17 -4.42
C ASN A 85 -7.12 9.73 -4.81
N SER A 86 -6.34 9.54 -5.87
CA SER A 86 -5.82 8.23 -6.27
C SER A 86 -4.78 7.73 -5.28
N HIS A 87 -4.69 6.40 -5.12
CA HIS A 87 -3.61 5.77 -4.35
C HIS A 87 -2.37 5.54 -5.22
N PRO A 88 -1.18 5.46 -4.63
CA PRO A 88 -0.81 5.56 -3.21
C PRO A 88 -0.91 6.96 -2.61
N HIS A 89 -1.00 7.02 -1.26
CA HIS A 89 -0.90 8.25 -0.47
C HIS A 89 0.37 8.26 0.35
N SER A 90 0.98 9.46 0.51
CA SER A 90 2.28 9.59 1.16
C SER A 90 2.28 10.68 2.23
N GLY A 91 2.98 10.42 3.33
CA GLY A 91 3.56 11.42 4.21
C GLY A 91 4.99 11.77 3.76
N ALA A 92 5.81 12.32 4.65
CA ALA A 92 7.21 12.65 4.33
C ALA A 92 8.10 11.40 4.21
N ARG A 93 7.82 10.35 5.00
CA ARG A 93 8.65 9.12 5.11
C ARG A 93 7.89 7.83 4.85
N VAL A 94 6.59 7.89 4.75
CA VAL A 94 5.71 6.71 4.62
C VAL A 94 4.82 6.84 3.40
N THR A 95 4.67 5.77 2.63
CA THR A 95 3.77 5.69 1.49
C THR A 95 2.90 4.44 1.64
N ILE A 96 1.60 4.57 1.42
CA ILE A 96 0.65 3.47 1.62
C ILE A 96 -0.35 3.31 0.48
N VAL A 97 -0.87 2.08 0.37
CA VAL A 97 -2.11 1.74 -0.33
C VAL A 97 -3.10 1.14 0.66
N HIS A 98 -4.40 1.34 0.43
CA HIS A 98 -5.44 0.96 1.37
C HIS A 98 -6.68 0.43 0.64
N ASN A 99 -7.22 -0.68 1.13
CA ASN A 99 -8.56 -1.17 0.84
C ASN A 99 -9.39 -1.15 2.11
N GLY A 100 -10.60 -0.65 2.03
CA GLY A 100 -11.52 -0.62 3.17
C GLY A 100 -11.99 0.78 3.53
N ILE A 101 -12.38 0.97 4.79
CA ILE A 101 -12.87 2.24 5.33
C ILE A 101 -12.31 2.43 6.74
N ILE A 102 -11.71 3.58 6.98
CA ILE A 102 -11.28 4.02 8.32
C ILE A 102 -12.40 4.88 8.92
N GLU A 103 -13.20 4.27 9.76
CA GLU A 103 -14.44 4.88 10.30
C GLU A 103 -14.18 6.14 11.13
N ASN A 104 -13.07 6.20 11.86
CA ASN A 104 -12.70 7.34 12.70
C ASN A 104 -11.72 8.31 12.02
N TYR A 105 -11.65 8.33 10.68
CA TYR A 105 -10.69 9.16 9.96
C TYR A 105 -10.85 10.66 10.22
N MET A 106 -12.07 11.15 10.42
CA MET A 106 -12.31 12.58 10.72
C MET A 106 -11.70 13.00 12.06
N GLU A 107 -11.89 12.19 13.11
CA GLU A 107 -11.29 12.42 14.44
C GLU A 107 -9.75 12.45 14.36
N LEU A 108 -9.17 11.49 13.64
CA LEU A 108 -7.73 11.41 13.42
C LEU A 108 -7.20 12.57 12.56
N LYS A 109 -7.96 13.01 11.56
CA LYS A 109 -7.64 14.17 10.72
C LYS A 109 -7.59 15.46 11.54
N ASP A 110 -8.60 15.71 12.38
CA ASP A 110 -8.66 16.88 13.26
C ASP A 110 -7.49 16.88 14.27
N PHE A 111 -7.18 15.73 14.85
CA PHE A 111 -5.99 15.55 15.68
C PHE A 111 -4.71 15.93 14.93
N LEU A 112 -4.49 15.40 13.73
CA LEU A 112 -3.30 15.66 12.93
C LEU A 112 -3.20 17.13 12.47
N ILE A 113 -4.32 17.78 12.14
CA ILE A 113 -4.38 19.21 11.84
C ILE A 113 -3.94 20.01 13.08
N SER A 114 -4.39 19.62 14.29
CA SER A 114 -3.96 20.26 15.54
C SER A 114 -2.45 20.12 15.80
N LYS A 115 -1.79 19.15 15.17
CA LYS A 115 -0.34 18.92 15.21
C LYS A 115 0.41 19.57 14.02
N GLY A 116 -0.29 20.39 13.22
CA GLY A 116 0.30 21.13 12.10
C GLY A 116 0.43 20.33 10.81
N ARG A 117 -0.25 19.16 10.70
CA ARG A 117 -0.27 18.39 9.45
C ARG A 117 -1.26 18.99 8.45
N THR A 118 -0.92 18.92 7.18
CA THR A 118 -1.76 19.38 6.07
C THR A 118 -2.17 18.20 5.22
N PHE A 119 -3.32 18.29 4.57
CA PHE A 119 -3.90 17.25 3.73
C PHE A 119 -4.14 17.78 2.32
N LEU A 120 -3.85 16.96 1.33
CA LEU A 120 -4.03 17.28 -0.08
C LEU A 120 -5.29 16.62 -0.64
N SER A 121 -5.66 15.46 -0.12
CA SER A 121 -6.79 14.67 -0.60
C SER A 121 -7.95 14.66 0.38
N ASP A 122 -9.10 14.20 -0.12
CA ASP A 122 -10.32 13.99 0.66
C ASP A 122 -10.44 12.54 1.17
N THR A 123 -9.39 11.72 1.02
CA THR A 123 -9.45 10.30 1.35
C THR A 123 -9.13 10.04 2.82
N ASP A 124 -9.79 9.04 3.39
CA ASP A 124 -9.45 8.46 4.69
C ASP A 124 -8.04 7.85 4.69
N THR A 125 -7.56 7.39 3.55
CA THR A 125 -6.24 6.79 3.37
C THR A 125 -5.10 7.77 3.64
N GLU A 126 -5.21 9.02 3.19
CA GLU A 126 -4.17 10.03 3.47
C GLU A 126 -4.04 10.28 4.98
N VAL A 127 -5.14 10.19 5.72
CA VAL A 127 -5.12 10.31 7.18
C VAL A 127 -4.26 9.22 7.81
N VAL A 128 -4.37 7.99 7.33
CA VAL A 128 -3.52 6.87 7.81
C VAL A 128 -2.05 7.09 7.43
N ALA A 129 -1.75 7.55 6.21
CA ALA A 129 -0.39 7.87 5.79
C ALA A 129 0.25 8.94 6.67
N GLN A 130 -0.50 10.03 6.97
CA GLN A 130 -0.05 11.11 7.83
C GLN A 130 0.09 10.67 9.30
N LEU A 131 -0.77 9.78 9.79
CA LEU A 131 -0.69 9.25 11.15
C LEU A 131 0.54 8.34 11.32
N LEU A 132 0.79 7.45 10.37
CA LEU A 132 2.01 6.63 10.34
C LEU A 132 3.26 7.53 10.32
N ASP A 133 3.29 8.53 9.46
CA ASP A 133 4.42 9.46 9.36
C ASP A 133 4.60 10.30 10.63
N TYR A 134 3.51 10.71 11.28
CA TYR A 134 3.54 11.46 12.54
C TYR A 134 4.12 10.64 13.69
N LYS A 135 3.73 9.36 13.78
CA LYS A 135 4.18 8.44 14.85
C LYS A 135 5.51 7.76 14.58
N TYR A 136 6.03 7.85 13.37
CA TYR A 136 7.24 7.15 12.97
C TYR A 136 8.46 7.58 13.80
N ASN A 137 9.02 6.62 14.52
CA ASN A 137 10.15 6.80 15.44
C ASN A 137 11.45 6.11 14.97
N GLY A 138 11.47 5.58 13.72
CA GLY A 138 12.59 4.79 13.19
C GLY A 138 12.32 3.27 13.23
N SER A 139 11.25 2.81 13.92
CA SER A 139 10.84 1.41 13.96
C SER A 139 9.50 1.24 13.21
N PRO A 140 9.49 0.64 12.00
CA PRO A 140 8.25 0.38 11.27
C PRO A 140 7.25 -0.46 12.04
N LEU A 141 7.67 -1.55 12.66
CA LEU A 141 6.78 -2.48 13.35
C LEU A 141 6.09 -1.82 14.53
N GLU A 142 6.82 -1.10 15.39
CA GLU A 142 6.24 -0.36 16.52
C GLU A 142 5.31 0.76 16.05
N THR A 143 5.68 1.45 14.97
CA THR A 143 4.85 2.50 14.37
C THR A 143 3.53 1.92 13.87
N ILE A 144 3.57 0.82 13.11
CA ILE A 144 2.38 0.16 12.58
C ILE A 144 1.50 -0.32 13.74
N ASP A 145 2.06 -1.03 14.73
CA ASP A 145 1.30 -1.51 15.91
C ASP A 145 0.59 -0.35 16.62
N SER A 146 1.30 0.74 16.90
CA SER A 146 0.74 1.93 17.54
C SER A 146 -0.40 2.56 16.73
N VAL A 147 -0.29 2.60 15.41
CA VAL A 147 -1.33 3.14 14.53
C VAL A 147 -2.53 2.20 14.46
N MET A 148 -2.30 0.89 14.31
CA MET A 148 -3.37 -0.12 14.27
C MET A 148 -4.23 -0.12 15.53
N ALA A 149 -3.67 0.23 16.68
CA ALA A 149 -4.41 0.36 17.94
C ALA A 149 -5.41 1.54 17.94
N GLU A 150 -5.18 2.55 17.11
CA GLU A 150 -6.04 3.75 17.01
C GLU A 150 -7.07 3.68 15.87
N LEU A 151 -6.80 2.87 14.82
CA LEU A 151 -7.70 2.76 13.68
C LEU A 151 -8.96 1.96 14.03
N LYS A 152 -10.11 2.47 13.58
CA LYS A 152 -11.40 1.77 13.63
C LYS A 152 -11.88 1.49 12.22
N GLY A 153 -12.57 0.36 12.03
CA GLY A 153 -13.12 -0.06 10.74
C GLY A 153 -12.43 -1.26 10.12
N SER A 154 -12.78 -1.54 8.86
CA SER A 154 -12.26 -2.66 8.08
C SER A 154 -11.24 -2.15 7.09
N PHE A 155 -10.02 -2.70 7.10
CA PHE A 155 -8.94 -2.25 6.23
C PHE A 155 -7.92 -3.34 5.89
N ALA A 156 -7.23 -3.15 4.78
CA ALA A 156 -5.99 -3.81 4.41
C ALA A 156 -5.01 -2.74 3.90
N LEU A 157 -3.77 -2.77 4.37
CA LEU A 157 -2.73 -1.80 4.07
C LEU A 157 -1.50 -2.47 3.50
N GLY A 158 -0.93 -1.89 2.42
CA GLY A 158 0.44 -2.08 2.01
C GLY A 158 1.23 -0.81 2.31
N ILE A 159 2.38 -0.92 2.95
CA ILE A 159 3.12 0.21 3.55
C ILE A 159 4.59 0.14 3.14
N MET A 160 5.15 1.27 2.72
CA MET A 160 6.58 1.46 2.48
C MET A 160 7.10 2.58 3.37
N PHE A 161 8.29 2.37 3.97
CA PHE A 161 9.02 3.39 4.70
C PHE A 161 10.29 3.77 3.93
N LYS A 162 10.56 5.06 3.79
CA LYS A 162 11.71 5.57 3.04
C LYS A 162 13.04 5.04 3.57
N ASP A 163 13.13 4.83 4.89
CA ASP A 163 14.35 4.35 5.56
C ASP A 163 14.54 2.82 5.42
N PHE A 164 13.58 2.11 4.82
CA PHE A 164 13.61 0.65 4.59
C PHE A 164 13.35 0.36 3.10
N PRO A 165 14.34 0.64 2.24
CA PRO A 165 14.17 0.61 0.79
C PRO A 165 13.97 -0.79 0.19
N ASP A 166 14.28 -1.81 0.97
CA ASP A 166 14.23 -3.22 0.60
C ASP A 166 12.97 -3.95 1.11
N ARG A 167 11.99 -3.23 1.66
CA ARG A 167 10.86 -3.85 2.36
C ARG A 167 9.51 -3.25 2.02
N VAL A 168 8.51 -4.14 2.03
CA VAL A 168 7.09 -3.78 2.09
C VAL A 168 6.50 -4.39 3.36
N PHE A 169 5.73 -3.60 4.09
CA PHE A 169 4.97 -4.06 5.26
C PHE A 169 3.50 -4.17 4.89
N ALA A 170 2.81 -5.12 5.52
CA ALA A 170 1.38 -5.30 5.29
C ALA A 170 0.65 -5.68 6.56
N VAL A 171 -0.56 -5.19 6.69
CA VAL A 171 -1.47 -5.51 7.79
C VAL A 171 -2.91 -5.51 7.29
N ARG A 172 -3.78 -6.23 8.00
CA ARG A 172 -5.21 -6.17 7.71
C ARG A 172 -6.07 -6.29 8.97
N ARG A 173 -7.28 -5.75 8.84
CA ARG A 173 -8.42 -6.02 9.73
C ARG A 173 -9.66 -6.16 8.86
N GLU A 174 -10.29 -7.35 8.85
CA GLU A 174 -11.48 -7.74 8.06
C GLU A 174 -11.26 -7.76 6.54
N SER A 175 -10.73 -6.68 5.91
CA SER A 175 -10.49 -6.64 4.46
C SER A 175 -9.47 -7.70 4.02
N PRO A 176 -9.70 -8.44 2.91
CA PRO A 176 -8.81 -9.52 2.51
C PRO A 176 -7.45 -9.02 2.03
N LEU A 177 -6.39 -9.70 2.47
CA LEU A 177 -5.03 -9.53 1.98
C LEU A 177 -4.29 -10.86 2.07
N ILE A 178 -3.71 -11.30 0.98
CA ILE A 178 -2.91 -12.52 0.89
C ILE A 178 -1.43 -12.19 0.77
N VAL A 179 -0.60 -13.11 1.22
CA VAL A 179 0.85 -13.09 1.08
C VAL A 179 1.24 -14.22 0.15
N GLY A 180 1.96 -13.91 -0.93
CA GLY A 180 2.51 -14.89 -1.85
C GLY A 180 4.03 -15.01 -1.69
N VAL A 181 4.55 -16.22 -1.82
CA VAL A 181 5.99 -16.51 -1.70
C VAL A 181 6.44 -17.27 -2.93
N ALA A 182 7.55 -16.84 -3.52
CA ALA A 182 8.27 -17.55 -4.58
C ALA A 182 9.76 -17.52 -4.28
N GLU A 183 10.57 -18.21 -5.08
CA GLU A 183 12.03 -18.22 -4.91
C GLU A 183 12.59 -16.80 -5.16
N GLY A 184 13.07 -16.17 -4.10
CA GLY A 184 13.62 -14.81 -4.14
C GLY A 184 12.59 -13.69 -4.40
N GLU A 185 11.30 -13.99 -4.33
CA GLU A 185 10.22 -13.02 -4.58
C GLU A 185 9.11 -13.15 -3.54
N CYS A 186 8.60 -12.00 -3.08
CA CYS A 186 7.49 -11.93 -2.14
C CYS A 186 6.43 -10.94 -2.63
N PHE A 187 5.17 -11.27 -2.35
CA PHE A 187 4.01 -10.51 -2.81
C PHE A 187 3.01 -10.29 -1.68
N ILE A 188 2.31 -9.16 -1.72
CA ILE A 188 0.98 -9.03 -1.13
C ILE A 188 -0.03 -8.75 -2.23
N ALA A 189 -1.24 -9.24 -2.08
CA ALA A 189 -2.33 -8.93 -2.99
C ALA A 189 -3.68 -9.02 -2.29
N SER A 190 -4.64 -8.22 -2.75
CA SER A 190 -6.01 -8.29 -2.24
C SER A 190 -6.81 -9.45 -2.81
N ASP A 191 -6.29 -10.11 -3.87
CA ASP A 191 -6.92 -11.30 -4.45
C ASP A 191 -5.89 -12.18 -5.20
N VAL A 192 -6.16 -13.47 -5.24
CA VAL A 192 -5.29 -14.51 -5.80
C VAL A 192 -4.92 -14.31 -7.29
N PRO A 193 -5.84 -13.89 -8.18
CA PRO A 193 -5.52 -13.69 -9.60
C PRO A 193 -4.32 -12.78 -9.86
N ALA A 194 -4.05 -11.83 -8.96
CA ALA A 194 -2.93 -10.90 -9.11
C ALA A 194 -1.56 -11.59 -9.12
N ILE A 195 -1.40 -12.67 -8.37
CA ILE A 195 -0.11 -13.33 -8.13
C ILE A 195 0.02 -14.71 -8.76
N LEU A 196 -1.05 -15.30 -9.30
CA LEU A 196 -1.04 -16.68 -9.84
C LEU A 196 -0.03 -16.93 -10.95
N GLN A 197 0.35 -15.89 -11.70
CA GLN A 197 1.38 -16.02 -12.73
C GLN A 197 2.81 -16.08 -12.15
N TYR A 198 3.00 -15.71 -10.89
CA TYR A 198 4.28 -15.67 -10.20
C TYR A 198 4.44 -16.80 -9.20
N THR A 199 3.37 -17.12 -8.45
CA THR A 199 3.39 -18.16 -7.43
C THR A 199 2.00 -18.77 -7.20
N ARG A 200 2.00 -20.02 -6.72
CA ARG A 200 0.82 -20.70 -6.18
C ARG A 200 0.92 -20.94 -4.67
N ASP A 201 2.06 -20.56 -4.09
CA ASP A 201 2.30 -20.66 -2.66
C ASP A 201 1.91 -19.35 -2.01
N TYR A 202 0.71 -19.32 -1.42
CA TYR A 202 0.17 -18.15 -0.76
C TYR A 202 -0.70 -18.53 0.44
N TYR A 203 -0.84 -17.59 1.36
CA TYR A 203 -1.75 -17.71 2.50
C TYR A 203 -2.49 -16.40 2.75
N LEU A 204 -3.64 -16.49 3.43
CA LEU A 204 -4.37 -15.33 3.90
C LEU A 204 -3.65 -14.77 5.12
N LEU A 205 -3.34 -13.49 5.11
CA LEU A 205 -2.79 -12.79 6.28
C LEU A 205 -3.81 -12.82 7.41
N ASP A 206 -3.40 -13.19 8.61
CA ASP A 206 -4.28 -13.23 9.77
C ASP A 206 -4.58 -11.82 10.31
N HIS A 207 -5.66 -11.73 11.11
CA HIS A 207 -5.94 -10.54 11.91
C HIS A 207 -4.81 -10.34 12.94
N ASP A 208 -4.53 -9.08 13.26
CA ASP A 208 -3.51 -8.72 14.24
C ASP A 208 -2.09 -9.22 13.93
N GLU A 209 -1.79 -9.41 12.65
CA GLU A 209 -0.48 -9.80 12.14
C GLU A 209 0.11 -8.70 11.26
N ILE A 210 1.37 -8.31 11.52
CA ILE A 210 2.16 -7.46 10.63
C ILE A 210 3.09 -8.37 9.85
N VAL A 211 2.99 -8.33 8.54
CA VAL A 211 3.91 -9.02 7.65
C VAL A 211 4.96 -8.04 7.10
N THR A 212 6.18 -8.51 7.02
CA THR A 212 7.30 -7.85 6.34
C THR A 212 7.75 -8.71 5.17
N LEU A 213 7.66 -8.16 3.97
CA LEU A 213 8.29 -8.69 2.77
C LEU A 213 9.70 -8.10 2.65
N SER A 214 10.69 -8.94 2.40
CA SER A 214 12.08 -8.54 2.20
C SER A 214 12.76 -9.45 1.16
N PRO A 215 13.97 -9.12 0.66
CA PRO A 215 14.73 -10.02 -0.22
C PRO A 215 15.04 -11.38 0.39
N ASP A 216 15.09 -11.47 1.72
CA ASP A 216 15.35 -12.71 2.47
C ASP A 216 14.08 -13.58 2.63
N GLY A 217 12.92 -13.08 2.20
CA GLY A 217 11.63 -13.75 2.31
C GLY A 217 10.61 -12.97 3.15
N VAL A 218 9.65 -13.71 3.67
CA VAL A 218 8.53 -13.16 4.46
C VAL A 218 8.74 -13.45 5.93
N SER A 219 8.55 -12.46 6.78
CA SER A 219 8.46 -12.61 8.22
C SER A 219 7.17 -11.98 8.76
N SER A 220 6.62 -12.55 9.82
CA SER A 220 5.41 -12.01 10.47
C SER A 220 5.58 -11.87 11.98
N VAL A 221 4.87 -10.89 12.54
CA VAL A 221 4.82 -10.63 13.97
C VAL A 221 3.37 -10.36 14.38
N SER A 222 2.89 -11.02 15.41
CA SER A 222 1.56 -10.76 15.96
C SER A 222 1.57 -9.52 16.87
N TYR A 223 0.58 -8.63 16.73
CA TYR A 223 0.41 -7.44 17.60
C TYR A 223 0.28 -7.78 19.08
N THR A 224 -0.30 -8.94 19.40
CA THR A 224 -0.51 -9.36 20.78
C THR A 224 0.80 -9.62 21.55
N HIS A 225 1.91 -9.74 20.84
CA HIS A 225 3.24 -9.97 21.41
C HIS A 225 4.10 -8.71 21.51
N LEU A 226 3.66 -7.58 20.93
CA LEU A 226 4.36 -6.28 20.99
C LEU A 226 3.89 -5.40 22.16
N ARG A 227 2.89 -5.87 22.94
CA ARG A 227 2.33 -5.18 24.12
C ARG A 227 2.85 -5.73 25.42
#